data_3961008cb1643eeac958b776dab61f00
#
_entry.id   3961008cb1643eeac958b776dab61f00
#
_cell.length_a   1.000
_cell.length_b   1.000
_cell.length_c   1.000
_cell.angle_alpha   90.00
_cell.angle_beta   90.00
_cell.angle_gamma   90.00
#
_symmetry.space_group_name_H-M   'P 1'
#
loop_
_entity.id
_entity.type
_entity.pdbx_description
1 polymer ?
#
loop_
_entity_poly.entity_id
_entity_poly.type
_entity_poly.pdbx_seq_one_letter_code
_entity_poly.pdbx_strand_id
1 'polypeptide(L)'
;MKSNKTVKIIIFTALFLSAVILISVMTGATKETTADTDSVKLPVIMYHSLLKDEKLQNDYTISPTLFENDLKYLTENGYTTVVVKDLTDYAYGKKSLPEKCIMLTFDDGYYNNYYYALPLLEKYNFKAVISPIASVSEKFTETKDISVTYGHITFDDMKEMSDSGYVEIQNHSYDMHSLKSRKGVLPKAGESDEAYKSILTEDVVKAQALLENATGKKPTCFVYPFGAKNDLTEKLIKEMGFSCTLTCTEKPNIITKNPDSLYELGRYRRDRSESMQNLLIRIETQT
;
A
#
# COMPACT_ATOMS: atom_id res chain seq x y z
N MET A 1 -58.87 -7.49 -41.13
CA MET A 1 -57.39 -7.55 -41.17
C MET A 1 -56.72 -6.52 -40.23
N LYS A 2 -57.15 -6.34 -38.99
CA LYS A 2 -56.52 -5.41 -37.98
C LYS A 2 -55.95 -6.09 -36.72
N SER A 3 -56.06 -7.44 -36.63
CA SER A 3 -55.70 -8.17 -35.39
C SER A 3 -54.20 -8.54 -35.27
N ASN A 4 -53.45 -8.61 -36.36
CA ASN A 4 -52.05 -9.13 -36.30
C ASN A 4 -50.98 -8.11 -35.94
N LYS A 5 -51.22 -6.80 -35.96
CA LYS A 5 -50.22 -5.78 -35.61
C LYS A 5 -50.13 -5.57 -34.10
N THR A 6 -51.26 -5.60 -33.40
CA THR A 6 -51.32 -5.38 -31.95
C THR A 6 -50.69 -6.54 -31.18
N VAL A 7 -50.90 -7.79 -31.63
CA VAL A 7 -50.28 -8.98 -31.00
C VAL A 7 -48.75 -8.99 -31.17
N LYS A 8 -48.24 -8.54 -32.36
CA LYS A 8 -46.78 -8.44 -32.56
C LYS A 8 -46.12 -7.36 -31.71
N ILE A 9 -46.79 -6.25 -31.45
CA ILE A 9 -46.29 -5.17 -30.60
C ILE A 9 -46.23 -5.62 -29.13
N ILE A 10 -47.23 -6.35 -28.62
CA ILE A 10 -47.26 -6.87 -27.25
C ILE A 10 -46.16 -7.93 -27.02
N ILE A 11 -45.90 -8.80 -28.01
CA ILE A 11 -44.83 -9.79 -27.95
C ILE A 11 -43.44 -9.13 -27.97
N PHE A 12 -43.25 -8.06 -28.77
CA PHE A 12 -41.96 -7.33 -28.80
C PHE A 12 -41.68 -6.54 -27.52
N THR A 13 -42.72 -5.94 -26.92
CA THR A 13 -42.55 -5.24 -25.62
C THR A 13 -42.30 -6.21 -24.44
N ALA A 14 -42.92 -7.40 -24.44
CA ALA A 14 -42.69 -8.43 -23.46
C ALA A 14 -41.27 -9.02 -23.53
N LEU A 15 -40.73 -9.24 -24.74
CA LEU A 15 -39.36 -9.70 -24.99
C LEU A 15 -38.31 -8.62 -24.62
N PHE A 16 -38.64 -7.33 -24.84
CA PHE A 16 -37.73 -6.24 -24.46
C PHE A 16 -37.68 -6.03 -22.95
N LEU A 17 -38.81 -6.15 -22.24
CA LEU A 17 -38.87 -6.10 -20.78
C LEU A 17 -38.13 -7.29 -20.16
N SER A 18 -38.26 -8.52 -20.73
CA SER A 18 -37.52 -9.68 -20.21
C SER A 18 -36.02 -9.59 -20.44
N ALA A 19 -35.56 -8.99 -21.53
CA ALA A 19 -34.13 -8.74 -21.79
C ALA A 19 -33.55 -7.67 -20.83
N VAL A 20 -34.31 -6.62 -20.53
CA VAL A 20 -33.87 -5.58 -19.55
C VAL A 20 -33.81 -6.15 -18.13
N ILE A 21 -34.74 -7.03 -17.74
CA ILE A 21 -34.70 -7.72 -16.44
C ILE A 21 -33.54 -8.72 -16.39
N LEU A 22 -33.23 -9.46 -17.47
CA LEU A 22 -32.07 -10.36 -17.51
C LEU A 22 -30.74 -9.62 -17.46
N ILE A 23 -30.63 -8.44 -18.09
CA ILE A 23 -29.41 -7.61 -18.01
C ILE A 23 -29.26 -7.01 -16.60
N SER A 24 -30.34 -6.63 -15.91
CA SER A 24 -30.27 -6.16 -14.52
C SER A 24 -29.88 -7.25 -13.51
N VAL A 25 -30.11 -8.53 -13.85
CA VAL A 25 -29.69 -9.66 -12.99
C VAL A 25 -28.24 -10.06 -13.25
N MET A 26 -27.67 -9.75 -14.45
CA MET A 26 -26.27 -10.01 -14.76
C MET A 26 -25.31 -8.90 -14.37
N THR A 27 -25.78 -7.69 -14.05
CA THR A 27 -25.00 -6.68 -13.31
C THR A 27 -25.20 -6.90 -11.82
N GLY A 28 -24.93 -8.12 -11.37
CA GLY A 28 -24.75 -8.40 -9.96
C GLY A 28 -23.56 -7.59 -9.49
N ALA A 29 -23.81 -6.40 -8.95
CA ALA A 29 -22.87 -5.74 -8.09
C ALA A 29 -22.50 -6.81 -7.04
N THR A 30 -21.28 -7.30 -7.10
CA THR A 30 -20.70 -8.05 -5.99
C THR A 30 -20.81 -7.11 -4.80
N LYS A 31 -21.80 -7.37 -3.95
CA LYS A 31 -21.93 -6.68 -2.68
C LYS A 31 -20.63 -7.04 -1.96
N GLU A 32 -19.68 -6.10 -1.91
CA GLU A 32 -18.54 -6.24 -1.00
C GLU A 32 -19.12 -6.56 0.37
N THR A 33 -18.85 -7.77 0.84
CA THR A 33 -19.22 -8.17 2.20
C THR A 33 -18.33 -7.35 3.11
N THR A 34 -18.86 -6.31 3.72
CA THR A 34 -18.12 -5.50 4.70
C THR A 34 -18.31 -6.15 6.06
N ALA A 35 -17.22 -6.44 6.73
CA ALA A 35 -17.25 -6.86 8.13
C ALA A 35 -17.70 -5.66 8.99
N ASP A 36 -18.88 -5.72 9.56
CA ASP A 36 -19.35 -4.77 10.60
C ASP A 36 -18.91 -5.28 11.99
N THR A 37 -17.64 -5.61 12.10
CA THR A 37 -17.01 -6.00 13.37
C THR A 37 -16.26 -4.80 13.95
N ASP A 38 -16.24 -4.68 15.29
CA ASP A 38 -15.50 -3.63 15.98
C ASP A 38 -13.97 -3.76 15.78
N SER A 39 -13.51 -4.84 15.16
CA SER A 39 -12.08 -5.08 14.85
C SER A 39 -11.90 -5.91 13.60
N VAL A 40 -10.79 -5.67 12.88
CA VAL A 40 -10.41 -6.36 11.64
C VAL A 40 -8.96 -6.82 11.74
N LYS A 41 -8.71 -8.10 11.44
CA LYS A 41 -7.34 -8.62 11.27
C LYS A 41 -6.79 -8.13 9.94
N LEU A 42 -5.59 -7.51 9.95
CA LEU A 42 -4.97 -6.95 8.76
C LEU A 42 -3.58 -7.55 8.55
N PRO A 43 -3.40 -8.49 7.63
CA PRO A 43 -2.08 -8.84 7.11
C PRO A 43 -1.49 -7.63 6.36
N VAL A 44 -0.24 -7.28 6.68
CA VAL A 44 0.51 -6.25 5.95
C VAL A 44 1.78 -6.90 5.39
N ILE A 45 1.88 -6.92 4.07
CA ILE A 45 2.98 -7.58 3.35
C ILE A 45 3.98 -6.52 2.89
N MET A 46 5.27 -6.76 3.19
CA MET A 46 6.36 -5.85 2.89
C MET A 46 7.21 -6.39 1.74
N TYR A 47 7.16 -5.70 0.62
CA TYR A 47 8.02 -5.84 -0.56
C TYR A 47 9.04 -4.71 -0.62
N HIS A 48 10.03 -4.84 -1.50
CA HIS A 48 10.97 -3.77 -1.85
C HIS A 48 11.16 -3.75 -3.37
N SER A 49 12.06 -4.56 -3.91
CA SER A 49 12.48 -4.52 -5.31
C SER A 49 11.94 -5.71 -6.11
N LEU A 50 11.64 -5.48 -7.39
CA LEU A 50 11.19 -6.50 -8.35
C LEU A 50 12.19 -6.60 -9.51
N LEU A 51 12.95 -7.70 -9.63
CA LEU A 51 13.91 -7.89 -10.71
C LEU A 51 13.76 -9.26 -11.37
N LYS A 52 13.86 -9.27 -12.72
CA LYS A 52 13.81 -10.52 -13.51
C LYS A 52 15.10 -11.34 -13.39
N ASP A 53 16.26 -10.69 -13.24
CA ASP A 53 17.53 -11.39 -13.13
C ASP A 53 17.64 -12.08 -11.77
N GLU A 54 17.62 -13.41 -11.78
CA GLU A 54 17.69 -14.25 -10.57
C GLU A 54 18.97 -14.00 -9.76
N LYS A 55 20.07 -13.59 -10.41
CA LYS A 55 21.35 -13.30 -9.73
C LYS A 55 21.27 -12.06 -8.83
N LEU A 56 20.30 -11.17 -9.10
CA LEU A 56 20.08 -9.95 -8.33
C LEU A 56 18.98 -10.13 -7.27
N GLN A 57 18.28 -11.28 -7.27
CA GLN A 57 17.24 -11.57 -6.29
C GLN A 57 17.83 -12.01 -4.96
N ASN A 58 17.23 -11.51 -3.88
CA ASN A 58 17.63 -11.80 -2.50
C ASN A 58 16.39 -11.68 -1.57
N ASP A 59 16.60 -11.57 -0.27
CA ASP A 59 15.52 -11.46 0.73
C ASP A 59 14.63 -10.21 0.56
N TYR A 60 15.10 -9.19 -0.17
CA TYR A 60 14.38 -7.93 -0.42
C TYR A 60 14.04 -7.74 -1.91
N THR A 61 14.48 -8.65 -2.76
CA THR A 61 14.28 -8.57 -4.21
C THR A 61 13.70 -9.86 -4.73
N ILE A 62 12.47 -9.83 -5.21
CA ILE A 62 11.79 -10.98 -5.80
C ILE A 62 11.57 -10.76 -7.30
N SER A 63 11.12 -11.81 -8.02
CA SER A 63 10.78 -11.64 -9.43
C SER A 63 9.41 -11.00 -9.62
N PRO A 64 9.19 -10.24 -10.74
CA PRO A 64 7.85 -9.79 -11.12
C PRO A 64 6.86 -10.95 -11.31
N THR A 65 7.33 -12.11 -11.76
CA THR A 65 6.51 -13.33 -11.88
C THR A 65 6.04 -13.83 -10.53
N LEU A 66 6.91 -13.80 -9.51
CA LEU A 66 6.52 -14.20 -8.16
C LEU A 66 5.48 -13.23 -7.57
N PHE A 67 5.68 -11.92 -7.77
CA PHE A 67 4.70 -10.92 -7.36
C PHE A 67 3.35 -11.12 -8.09
N GLU A 68 3.36 -11.39 -9.40
CA GLU A 68 2.13 -11.71 -10.14
C GLU A 68 1.42 -12.95 -9.60
N ASN A 69 2.16 -14.00 -9.22
CA ASN A 69 1.59 -15.20 -8.59
C ASN A 69 0.96 -14.88 -7.23
N ASP A 70 1.55 -13.95 -6.47
CA ASP A 70 0.96 -13.47 -5.21
C ASP A 70 -0.38 -12.79 -5.46
N LEU A 71 -0.47 -11.86 -6.45
CA LEU A 71 -1.72 -11.19 -6.80
C LEU A 71 -2.78 -12.18 -7.31
N LYS A 72 -2.37 -13.17 -8.09
CA LYS A 72 -3.25 -14.25 -8.55
C LYS A 72 -3.86 -15.00 -7.38
N TYR A 73 -3.01 -15.45 -6.45
CA TYR A 73 -3.45 -16.17 -5.26
C TYR A 73 -4.44 -15.32 -4.44
N LEU A 74 -4.14 -14.04 -4.22
CA LEU A 74 -5.01 -13.12 -3.49
C LEU A 74 -6.38 -12.96 -4.18
N THR A 75 -6.40 -12.83 -5.52
CA THR A 75 -7.62 -12.75 -6.31
C THR A 75 -8.47 -14.02 -6.17
N GLU A 76 -7.85 -15.20 -6.35
CA GLU A 76 -8.51 -16.50 -6.29
C GLU A 76 -9.09 -16.80 -4.89
N ASN A 77 -8.52 -16.20 -3.84
CA ASN A 77 -8.96 -16.38 -2.46
C ASN A 77 -9.82 -15.23 -1.93
N GLY A 78 -10.23 -14.29 -2.79
CA GLY A 78 -11.20 -13.23 -2.48
C GLY A 78 -10.65 -12.13 -1.55
N TYR A 79 -9.34 -11.89 -1.58
CA TYR A 79 -8.74 -10.76 -0.87
C TYR A 79 -8.99 -9.43 -1.59
N THR A 80 -9.19 -8.38 -0.81
CA THR A 80 -9.26 -6.99 -1.27
C THR A 80 -8.13 -6.20 -0.65
N THR A 81 -7.35 -5.49 -1.47
CA THR A 81 -6.29 -4.64 -0.94
C THR A 81 -6.84 -3.34 -0.37
N VAL A 82 -6.26 -2.93 0.75
CA VAL A 82 -6.53 -1.65 1.41
C VAL A 82 -5.25 -0.84 1.52
N VAL A 83 -5.39 0.48 1.57
CA VAL A 83 -4.30 1.44 1.73
C VAL A 83 -4.48 2.23 3.03
N VAL A 84 -3.51 3.07 3.40
CA VAL A 84 -3.53 3.81 4.68
C VAL A 84 -4.79 4.66 4.83
N LYS A 85 -5.24 5.28 3.72
CA LYS A 85 -6.48 6.04 3.73
C LYS A 85 -7.70 5.21 4.13
N ASP A 86 -7.82 3.97 3.65
CA ASP A 86 -8.93 3.07 4.00
C ASP A 86 -8.91 2.73 5.49
N LEU A 87 -7.71 2.46 6.05
CA LEU A 87 -7.54 2.20 7.48
C LEU A 87 -7.91 3.41 8.33
N THR A 88 -7.47 4.60 7.92
CA THR A 88 -7.79 5.85 8.60
C THR A 88 -9.30 6.10 8.57
N ASP A 89 -9.94 5.95 7.41
CA ASP A 89 -11.39 6.12 7.28
C ASP A 89 -12.17 5.11 8.16
N TYR A 90 -11.68 3.87 8.28
CA TYR A 90 -12.27 2.87 9.17
C TYR A 90 -12.11 3.24 10.64
N ALA A 91 -10.89 3.58 11.08
CA ALA A 91 -10.60 3.89 12.47
C ALA A 91 -11.38 5.13 12.97
N TYR A 92 -11.69 6.07 12.08
CA TYR A 92 -12.54 7.22 12.37
C TYR A 92 -14.05 6.98 12.08
N GLY A 93 -14.47 5.75 11.83
CA GLY A 93 -15.87 5.37 11.64
C GLY A 93 -16.51 5.88 10.34
N LYS A 94 -15.71 6.30 9.34
CA LYS A 94 -16.21 6.84 8.08
C LYS A 94 -16.53 5.77 7.03
N LYS A 95 -15.88 4.60 7.14
CA LYS A 95 -15.97 3.51 6.15
C LYS A 95 -15.78 2.15 6.84
N SER A 96 -16.40 1.09 6.33
CA SER A 96 -16.09 -0.30 6.70
C SER A 96 -14.93 -0.82 5.84
N LEU A 97 -14.15 -1.76 6.39
CA LEU A 97 -13.15 -2.52 5.65
C LEU A 97 -13.76 -3.79 5.05
N PRO A 98 -13.20 -4.31 3.95
CA PRO A 98 -13.56 -5.64 3.44
C PRO A 98 -13.29 -6.74 4.46
N GLU A 99 -14.07 -7.80 4.45
CA GLU A 99 -13.91 -8.95 5.37
C GLU A 99 -12.53 -9.60 5.24
N LYS A 100 -12.08 -9.83 4.00
CA LYS A 100 -10.73 -10.33 3.68
C LYS A 100 -9.87 -9.20 3.13
N CYS A 101 -9.41 -8.31 3.99
CA CYS A 101 -8.52 -7.25 3.57
C CYS A 101 -7.04 -7.58 3.82
N ILE A 102 -6.18 -7.00 2.99
CA ILE A 102 -4.72 -7.12 3.05
C ILE A 102 -4.09 -5.79 2.59
N MET A 103 -2.95 -5.40 3.15
CA MET A 103 -2.20 -4.25 2.68
C MET A 103 -0.87 -4.71 2.07
N LEU A 104 -0.62 -4.29 0.82
CA LEU A 104 0.63 -4.51 0.12
C LEU A 104 1.47 -3.25 0.24
N THR A 105 2.71 -3.36 0.71
CA THR A 105 3.61 -2.21 0.91
C THR A 105 4.92 -2.43 0.17
N PHE A 106 5.50 -1.37 -0.40
CA PHE A 106 6.83 -1.37 -1.01
C PHE A 106 7.66 -0.26 -0.39
N ASP A 107 8.83 -0.60 0.10
CA ASP A 107 9.77 0.36 0.69
C ASP A 107 10.79 0.86 -0.35
N ASP A 108 11.51 1.92 0.00
CA ASP A 108 12.63 2.54 -0.71
C ASP A 108 12.26 3.25 -2.02
N GLY A 109 11.16 2.91 -2.68
CA GLY A 109 10.73 3.55 -3.92
C GLY A 109 11.60 3.17 -5.13
N TYR A 110 11.95 1.91 -5.31
CA TYR A 110 12.66 1.44 -6.49
C TYR A 110 11.87 1.71 -7.78
N TYR A 111 12.56 2.10 -8.87
CA TYR A 111 11.94 2.34 -10.17
C TYR A 111 11.22 1.10 -10.73
N ASN A 112 11.68 -0.10 -10.38
CA ASN A 112 11.03 -1.33 -10.78
C ASN A 112 9.64 -1.55 -10.15
N ASN A 113 9.28 -0.81 -9.09
CA ASN A 113 7.91 -0.78 -8.58
C ASN A 113 6.98 -0.06 -9.56
N TYR A 114 7.43 1.05 -10.17
CA TYR A 114 6.70 1.71 -11.25
C TYR A 114 6.63 0.82 -12.49
N TYR A 115 7.78 0.26 -12.90
CA TYR A 115 7.90 -0.46 -14.16
C TYR A 115 7.20 -1.84 -14.16
N TYR A 116 7.21 -2.58 -13.04
CA TYR A 116 6.63 -3.91 -12.94
C TYR A 116 5.40 -3.98 -12.01
N ALA A 117 5.45 -3.34 -10.82
CA ALA A 117 4.35 -3.52 -9.87
C ALA A 117 3.09 -2.76 -10.31
N LEU A 118 3.20 -1.50 -10.75
CA LEU A 118 2.03 -0.72 -11.16
C LEU A 118 1.18 -1.41 -12.22
N PRO A 119 1.72 -1.88 -13.38
CA PRO A 119 0.90 -2.58 -14.38
C PRO A 119 0.25 -3.86 -13.87
N LEU A 120 0.89 -4.55 -12.92
CA LEU A 120 0.31 -5.75 -12.31
C LEU A 120 -0.79 -5.40 -11.32
N LEU A 121 -0.62 -4.35 -10.52
CA LEU A 121 -1.68 -3.85 -9.64
C LEU A 121 -2.92 -3.43 -10.44
N GLU A 122 -2.73 -2.72 -11.54
CA GLU A 122 -3.81 -2.36 -12.46
C GLU A 122 -4.51 -3.60 -13.05
N LYS A 123 -3.74 -4.57 -13.55
CA LYS A 123 -4.25 -5.80 -14.14
C LYS A 123 -5.15 -6.59 -13.19
N TYR A 124 -4.78 -6.65 -11.90
CA TYR A 124 -5.51 -7.41 -10.89
C TYR A 124 -6.48 -6.55 -10.06
N ASN A 125 -6.59 -5.25 -10.37
CA ASN A 125 -7.39 -4.27 -9.62
C ASN A 125 -7.04 -4.24 -8.12
N PHE A 126 -5.75 -4.31 -7.81
CA PHE A 126 -5.22 -4.23 -6.46
C PHE A 126 -4.52 -2.91 -6.21
N LYS A 127 -4.50 -2.46 -4.95
CA LYS A 127 -3.80 -1.25 -4.53
C LYS A 127 -2.58 -1.61 -3.68
N ALA A 128 -1.60 -0.71 -3.66
CA ALA A 128 -0.43 -0.81 -2.81
C ALA A 128 -0.05 0.55 -2.20
N VAL A 129 0.70 0.49 -1.11
CA VAL A 129 1.38 1.64 -0.50
C VAL A 129 2.85 1.60 -0.91
N ILE A 130 3.39 2.70 -1.41
CA ILE A 130 4.82 2.82 -1.74
C ILE A 130 5.42 3.95 -0.90
N SER A 131 6.51 3.66 -0.22
CA SER A 131 7.16 4.59 0.70
C SER A 131 8.59 4.86 0.24
N PRO A 132 8.82 5.89 -0.59
CA PRO A 132 10.13 6.20 -1.13
C PRO A 132 11.01 6.93 -0.11
N ILE A 133 12.35 6.75 -0.24
CA ILE A 133 13.35 7.60 0.38
C ILE A 133 13.43 8.89 -0.45
N ALA A 134 12.94 10.00 0.10
CA ALA A 134 12.71 11.20 -0.69
C ALA A 134 13.99 11.82 -1.27
N SER A 135 15.14 11.76 -0.57
CA SER A 135 16.43 12.24 -1.08
C SER A 135 16.92 11.44 -2.29
N VAL A 136 16.64 10.14 -2.32
CA VAL A 136 17.01 9.28 -3.43
C VAL A 136 16.14 9.59 -4.64
N SER A 137 14.83 9.73 -4.44
CA SER A 137 13.92 10.12 -5.51
C SER A 137 14.21 11.53 -6.06
N GLU A 138 14.56 12.49 -5.21
CA GLU A 138 15.01 13.82 -5.62
C GLU A 138 16.21 13.73 -6.55
N LYS A 139 17.24 12.97 -6.16
CA LYS A 139 18.44 12.72 -6.99
C LYS A 139 18.08 12.12 -8.35
N PHE A 140 17.22 11.08 -8.39
CA PHE A 140 16.83 10.44 -9.67
C PHE A 140 15.95 11.35 -10.52
N THR A 141 15.15 12.25 -9.91
CA THR A 141 14.42 13.29 -10.62
C THR A 141 15.35 14.29 -11.29
N GLU A 142 16.43 14.71 -10.60
CA GLU A 142 17.42 15.64 -11.14
C GLU A 142 18.29 15.01 -12.24
N THR A 143 18.80 13.82 -12.00
CA THR A 143 19.74 13.13 -12.91
C THR A 143 19.06 12.49 -14.11
N LYS A 144 17.76 12.15 -13.99
CA LYS A 144 17.00 11.40 -14.99
C LYS A 144 17.66 10.07 -15.39
N ASP A 145 18.39 9.46 -14.45
CA ASP A 145 19.05 8.17 -14.63
C ASP A 145 18.03 7.04 -14.43
N ILE A 146 17.31 6.71 -15.50
CA ILE A 146 16.27 5.67 -15.47
C ILE A 146 16.90 4.29 -15.60
N SER A 147 16.77 3.48 -14.54
CA SER A 147 17.24 2.09 -14.55
C SER A 147 16.27 1.19 -13.79
N VAL A 148 15.80 0.13 -14.45
CA VAL A 148 14.97 -0.89 -13.80
C VAL A 148 15.74 -1.64 -12.72
N THR A 149 17.06 -1.71 -12.82
CA THR A 149 17.90 -2.51 -11.91
C THR A 149 18.24 -1.77 -10.62
N TYR A 150 18.61 -0.47 -10.71
CA TYR A 150 19.11 0.30 -9.56
C TYR A 150 18.45 1.67 -9.40
N GLY A 151 17.59 2.06 -10.34
CA GLY A 151 16.90 3.35 -10.30
C GLY A 151 15.83 3.41 -9.22
N HIS A 152 15.48 4.64 -8.84
CA HIS A 152 14.36 4.92 -7.95
C HIS A 152 13.33 5.78 -8.68
N ILE A 153 12.08 5.72 -8.20
CA ILE A 153 10.98 6.49 -8.77
C ILE A 153 11.26 7.99 -8.64
N THR A 154 11.04 8.71 -9.72
CA THR A 154 11.09 10.18 -9.76
C THR A 154 9.80 10.79 -9.18
N PHE A 155 9.79 12.10 -8.99
CA PHE A 155 8.56 12.80 -8.59
C PHE A 155 7.46 12.72 -9.66
N ASP A 156 7.83 12.69 -10.95
CA ASP A 156 6.89 12.49 -12.04
C ASP A 156 6.29 11.07 -12.03
N ASP A 157 7.11 10.04 -11.78
CA ASP A 157 6.64 8.66 -11.62
C ASP A 157 5.67 8.55 -10.42
N MET A 158 5.99 9.20 -9.29
CA MET A 158 5.10 9.21 -8.11
C MET A 158 3.76 9.85 -8.42
N LYS A 159 3.77 10.94 -9.19
CA LYS A 159 2.53 11.59 -9.62
C LYS A 159 1.68 10.65 -10.44
N GLU A 160 2.26 10.01 -11.47
CA GLU A 160 1.55 9.06 -12.32
C GLU A 160 1.00 7.88 -11.51
N MET A 161 1.82 7.27 -10.65
CA MET A 161 1.40 6.19 -9.76
C MET A 161 0.25 6.60 -8.84
N SER A 162 0.31 7.79 -8.26
CA SER A 162 -0.73 8.32 -7.38
C SER A 162 -2.03 8.66 -8.13
N ASP A 163 -1.93 9.18 -9.35
CA ASP A 163 -3.06 9.54 -10.21
C ASP A 163 -3.76 8.30 -10.78
N SER A 164 -3.05 7.18 -10.97
CA SER A 164 -3.62 5.90 -11.38
C SER A 164 -4.70 5.39 -10.44
N GLY A 165 -4.64 5.79 -9.16
CA GLY A 165 -5.54 5.33 -8.10
C GLY A 165 -5.19 3.95 -7.52
N TYR A 166 -4.13 3.30 -8.01
CA TYR A 166 -3.66 2.00 -7.52
C TYR A 166 -2.51 2.11 -6.52
N VAL A 167 -1.88 3.28 -6.40
CA VAL A 167 -0.76 3.49 -5.49
C VAL A 167 -1.01 4.67 -4.57
N GLU A 168 -0.76 4.46 -3.28
CA GLU A 168 -0.71 5.51 -2.27
C GLU A 168 0.73 5.74 -1.84
N ILE A 169 1.24 6.97 -2.02
CA ILE A 169 2.62 7.33 -1.65
C ILE A 169 2.66 7.76 -0.18
N GLN A 170 3.60 7.17 0.58
CA GLN A 170 3.79 7.45 2.00
C GLN A 170 5.25 7.79 2.34
N ASN A 171 5.54 8.25 3.56
CA ASN A 171 6.83 8.83 3.95
C ASN A 171 7.77 7.77 4.52
N HIS A 172 9.01 7.66 3.95
CA HIS A 172 10.10 6.80 4.44
C HIS A 172 11.36 7.59 4.78
N SER A 173 11.19 8.80 5.35
CA SER A 173 12.22 9.81 5.61
C SER A 173 12.75 10.51 4.34
N TYR A 174 13.45 11.64 4.55
CA TYR A 174 14.20 12.29 3.48
C TYR A 174 15.54 11.59 3.25
N ASP A 175 16.42 11.56 4.27
CA ASP A 175 17.78 10.97 4.19
C ASP A 175 18.18 10.17 5.44
N MET A 176 17.19 9.84 6.31
CA MET A 176 17.43 9.01 7.49
C MET A 176 17.34 7.51 7.21
N HIS A 177 17.91 7.05 6.07
CA HIS A 177 17.93 5.64 5.68
C HIS A 177 19.37 5.10 5.64
N SER A 178 20.05 5.08 6.80
CA SER A 178 21.44 4.63 6.93
C SER A 178 21.65 3.79 8.18
N LEU A 179 22.64 2.90 8.13
CA LEU A 179 23.12 2.12 9.29
C LEU A 179 24.51 2.59 9.78
N LYS A 180 25.08 3.63 9.15
CA LYS A 180 26.47 4.05 9.42
C LYS A 180 26.58 4.88 10.71
N SER A 181 26.03 6.09 10.70
CA SER A 181 26.14 7.03 11.82
C SER A 181 24.92 7.03 12.74
N ARG A 182 23.82 6.49 12.24
CA ARG A 182 22.50 6.42 12.89
C ARG A 182 21.79 5.18 12.34
N LYS A 183 21.09 4.43 13.17
CA LYS A 183 20.24 3.35 12.66
C LYS A 183 18.88 3.93 12.27
N GLY A 184 18.67 4.18 10.98
CA GLY A 184 17.44 4.79 10.50
C GLY A 184 17.16 6.12 11.20
N VAL A 185 15.98 6.28 11.76
CA VAL A 185 15.53 7.50 12.45
C VAL A 185 15.84 7.52 13.95
N LEU A 186 16.56 6.54 14.50
CA LEU A 186 16.90 6.54 15.94
C LEU A 186 17.89 7.67 16.31
N PRO A 187 17.87 8.18 17.55
CA PRO A 187 18.89 9.11 18.02
C PRO A 187 20.27 8.49 17.99
N LYS A 188 21.31 9.30 17.82
CA LYS A 188 22.71 8.87 17.97
C LYS A 188 23.06 8.72 19.45
N ALA A 189 24.04 7.91 19.76
CA ALA A 189 24.58 7.83 21.11
C ALA A 189 25.10 9.21 21.57
N GLY A 190 24.62 9.68 22.72
CA GLY A 190 24.98 10.98 23.29
C GLY A 190 24.31 12.20 22.66
N GLU A 191 23.38 12.00 21.75
CA GLU A 191 22.57 13.10 21.19
C GLU A 191 21.50 13.54 22.20
N SER A 192 21.36 14.86 22.43
CA SER A 192 20.29 15.34 23.29
C SER A 192 18.92 15.23 22.61
N ASP A 193 17.86 15.13 23.41
CA ASP A 193 16.50 15.04 22.91
C ASP A 193 16.12 16.24 22.04
N GLU A 194 16.59 17.45 22.37
CA GLU A 194 16.33 18.67 21.60
C GLU A 194 17.02 18.65 20.25
N ALA A 195 18.31 18.23 20.21
CA ALA A 195 19.05 18.09 18.97
C ALA A 195 18.43 17.00 18.07
N TYR A 196 18.09 15.88 18.65
CA TYR A 196 17.42 14.78 17.96
C TYR A 196 16.06 15.22 17.39
N LYS A 197 15.21 15.88 18.20
CA LYS A 197 13.92 16.40 17.75
C LYS A 197 14.06 17.34 16.55
N SER A 198 15.04 18.25 16.60
CA SER A 198 15.29 19.20 15.49
C SER A 198 15.64 18.45 14.20
N ILE A 199 16.61 17.52 14.27
CA ILE A 199 17.09 16.77 13.11
C ILE A 199 16.01 15.86 12.54
N LEU A 200 15.28 15.13 13.37
CA LEU A 200 14.19 14.26 12.92
C LEU A 200 13.07 15.08 12.26
N THR A 201 12.69 16.20 12.88
CA THR A 201 11.62 17.05 12.35
C THR A 201 12.01 17.65 11.00
N GLU A 202 13.23 18.16 10.85
CA GLU A 202 13.72 18.71 9.59
C GLU A 202 13.70 17.68 8.46
N ASP A 203 14.20 16.47 8.70
CA ASP A 203 14.22 15.39 7.71
C ASP A 203 12.80 14.97 7.30
N VAL A 204 11.96 14.66 8.28
CA VAL A 204 10.61 14.13 8.01
C VAL A 204 9.72 15.18 7.34
N VAL A 205 9.80 16.46 7.76
CA VAL A 205 9.02 17.55 7.17
C VAL A 205 9.49 17.84 5.75
N LYS A 206 10.81 17.77 5.48
CA LYS A 206 11.35 17.91 4.12
C LYS A 206 10.82 16.83 3.19
N ALA A 207 10.87 15.54 3.62
CA ALA A 207 10.26 14.44 2.86
C ALA A 207 8.78 14.68 2.61
N GLN A 208 8.04 15.06 3.65
CA GLN A 208 6.60 15.33 3.58
C GLN A 208 6.26 16.37 2.50
N ALA A 209 6.98 17.48 2.49
CA ALA A 209 6.75 18.56 1.53
C ALA A 209 7.04 18.12 0.08
N LEU A 210 8.13 17.38 -0.15
CA LEU A 210 8.48 16.89 -1.47
C LEU A 210 7.45 15.90 -2.02
N LEU A 211 7.02 14.94 -1.19
CA LEU A 211 6.04 13.93 -1.57
C LEU A 211 4.64 14.53 -1.80
N GLU A 212 4.23 15.48 -0.95
CA GLU A 212 2.97 16.22 -1.13
C GLU A 212 3.00 17.06 -2.40
N ASN A 213 4.10 17.77 -2.68
CA ASN A 213 4.26 18.53 -3.92
C ASN A 213 4.22 17.64 -5.17
N ALA A 214 4.83 16.47 -5.12
CA ALA A 214 4.85 15.53 -6.25
C ALA A 214 3.46 14.94 -6.54
N THR A 215 2.71 14.57 -5.52
CA THR A 215 1.47 13.79 -5.67
C THR A 215 0.18 14.62 -5.50
N GLY A 216 0.28 15.82 -4.95
CA GLY A 216 -0.88 16.62 -4.52
C GLY A 216 -1.61 16.04 -3.30
N LYS A 217 -1.06 14.99 -2.67
CA LYS A 217 -1.65 14.29 -1.52
C LYS A 217 -0.63 14.25 -0.39
N LYS A 218 -1.04 14.70 0.79
CA LYS A 218 -0.17 14.68 1.97
C LYS A 218 -0.03 13.25 2.50
N PRO A 219 1.20 12.68 2.62
CA PRO A 219 1.42 11.41 3.30
C PRO A 219 0.92 11.45 4.74
N THR A 220 0.21 10.41 5.16
CA THR A 220 -0.37 10.30 6.51
C THR A 220 0.19 9.13 7.31
N CYS A 221 1.03 8.31 6.68
CA CYS A 221 1.75 7.23 7.31
C CYS A 221 3.26 7.48 7.29
N PHE A 222 3.92 7.18 8.40
CA PHE A 222 5.38 7.12 8.46
C PHE A 222 5.85 5.67 8.54
N VAL A 223 6.68 5.28 7.59
CA VAL A 223 7.27 3.94 7.52
C VAL A 223 8.69 4.03 8.09
N TYR A 224 8.93 3.39 9.23
CA TYR A 224 10.22 3.50 9.92
C TYR A 224 11.34 2.81 9.12
N PRO A 225 12.38 3.53 8.66
CA PRO A 225 13.56 2.92 8.07
C PRO A 225 14.16 1.83 8.96
N PHE A 226 14.34 0.63 8.38
CA PHE A 226 14.75 -0.59 9.09
C PHE A 226 13.82 -1.02 10.25
N GLY A 227 12.60 -0.47 10.32
CA GLY A 227 11.72 -0.65 11.49
C GLY A 227 12.26 -0.03 12.77
N ALA A 228 13.30 0.81 12.68
CA ALA A 228 14.04 1.33 13.83
C ALA A 228 13.31 2.52 14.45
N LYS A 229 12.83 2.35 15.68
CA LYS A 229 12.11 3.36 16.47
C LYS A 229 12.34 3.17 17.97
N ASN A 230 12.03 4.20 18.74
CA ASN A 230 11.84 4.17 20.20
C ASN A 230 10.64 5.05 20.58
N ASP A 231 10.30 5.11 21.86
CA ASP A 231 9.12 5.85 22.35
C ASP A 231 9.18 7.34 21.99
N LEU A 232 10.38 7.95 22.06
CA LEU A 232 10.57 9.35 21.70
C LEU A 232 10.35 9.58 20.21
N THR A 233 10.93 8.71 19.37
CA THR A 233 10.73 8.76 17.89
C THR A 233 9.24 8.69 17.55
N GLU A 234 8.55 7.71 18.15
CA GLU A 234 7.12 7.53 17.86
C GLU A 234 6.28 8.71 18.32
N LYS A 235 6.56 9.23 19.52
CA LYS A 235 5.91 10.43 20.03
C LYS A 235 6.08 11.61 19.05
N LEU A 236 7.30 11.84 18.57
CA LEU A 236 7.59 12.93 17.64
C LEU A 236 6.89 12.75 16.28
N ILE A 237 6.84 11.54 15.74
CA ILE A 237 6.10 11.24 14.51
C ILE A 237 4.60 11.52 14.68
N LYS A 238 4.01 11.12 15.81
CA LYS A 238 2.61 11.45 16.15
C LYS A 238 2.40 12.98 16.26
N GLU A 239 3.30 13.68 16.92
CA GLU A 239 3.24 15.16 17.06
C GLU A 239 3.35 15.89 15.71
N MET A 240 4.02 15.30 14.72
CA MET A 240 4.08 15.81 13.33
C MET A 240 2.79 15.53 12.53
N GLY A 241 1.80 14.84 13.11
CA GLY A 241 0.47 14.64 12.53
C GLY A 241 0.33 13.40 11.66
N PHE A 242 1.25 12.45 11.72
CA PHE A 242 1.05 11.15 11.09
C PHE A 242 -0.01 10.35 11.87
N SER A 243 -0.96 9.78 11.15
CA SER A 243 -2.07 8.99 11.70
C SER A 243 -1.85 7.48 11.65
N CYS A 244 -0.76 7.04 11.03
CA CYS A 244 -0.39 5.65 10.89
C CYS A 244 1.13 5.49 10.92
N THR A 245 1.63 4.39 11.45
CA THR A 245 3.05 4.04 11.36
C THR A 245 3.25 2.55 11.07
N LEU A 246 4.25 2.24 10.23
CA LEU A 246 4.61 0.87 9.88
C LEU A 246 6.03 0.54 10.36
N THR A 247 6.19 -0.66 10.93
CA THR A 247 7.48 -1.21 11.37
C THR A 247 7.90 -2.40 10.50
N CYS A 248 9.08 -2.97 10.76
CA CYS A 248 9.53 -4.24 10.16
C CYS A 248 9.36 -5.44 11.11
N THR A 249 8.68 -5.25 12.24
CA THR A 249 8.40 -6.34 13.17
C THR A 249 7.28 -7.19 12.63
N GLU A 250 7.51 -8.48 12.45
CA GLU A 250 6.45 -9.43 12.10
C GLU A 250 5.56 -9.65 13.32
N LYS A 251 4.35 -9.12 13.26
CA LYS A 251 3.32 -9.30 14.28
C LYS A 251 1.93 -9.14 13.67
N PRO A 252 0.90 -9.80 14.23
CA PRO A 252 -0.48 -9.60 13.84
C PRO A 252 -0.93 -8.16 14.09
N ASN A 253 -1.78 -7.64 13.20
CA ASN A 253 -2.42 -6.33 13.37
C ASN A 253 -3.92 -6.51 13.56
N ILE A 254 -4.46 -5.90 14.61
CA ILE A 254 -5.90 -5.80 14.85
C ILE A 254 -6.29 -4.33 14.74
N ILE A 255 -6.97 -4.00 13.66
CA ILE A 255 -7.44 -2.64 13.39
C ILE A 255 -8.81 -2.48 14.03
N THR A 256 -8.99 -1.40 14.79
CA THR A 256 -10.24 -1.09 15.48
C THR A 256 -10.74 0.30 15.10
N LYS A 257 -11.94 0.67 15.57
CA LYS A 257 -12.46 2.04 15.45
C LYS A 257 -11.79 3.02 16.44
N ASN A 258 -10.62 2.66 16.95
CA ASN A 258 -9.73 3.55 17.69
C ASN A 258 -8.51 3.89 16.81
N PRO A 259 -8.24 5.18 16.49
CA PRO A 259 -7.10 5.59 15.69
C PRO A 259 -5.74 5.12 16.23
N ASP A 260 -5.61 4.90 17.53
CA ASP A 260 -4.37 4.38 18.13
C ASP A 260 -3.99 2.98 17.61
N SER A 261 -4.97 2.20 17.10
CA SER A 261 -4.69 0.90 16.49
C SER A 261 -3.91 0.97 15.17
N LEU A 262 -3.70 2.16 14.60
CA LEU A 262 -2.97 2.37 13.35
C LEU A 262 -1.48 2.63 13.56
N TYR A 263 -1.01 2.69 14.80
CA TYR A 263 0.40 2.90 15.06
C TYR A 263 1.14 1.58 15.26
N GLU A 264 2.40 1.58 14.84
CA GLU A 264 3.31 0.43 14.94
C GLU A 264 2.80 -0.83 14.24
N LEU A 265 2.10 -0.70 13.12
CA LEU A 265 1.65 -1.86 12.39
C LEU A 265 2.83 -2.74 12.00
N GLY A 266 2.73 -4.02 12.34
CA GLY A 266 3.71 -5.04 11.97
C GLY A 266 3.58 -5.40 10.50
N ARG A 267 4.70 -5.79 9.89
CA ARG A 267 4.73 -6.21 8.49
C ARG A 267 5.47 -7.52 8.31
N TYR A 268 4.99 -8.35 7.40
CA TYR A 268 5.60 -9.62 7.05
C TYR A 268 6.39 -9.45 5.75
N ARG A 269 7.71 -9.71 5.83
CA ARG A 269 8.57 -9.61 4.66
C ARG A 269 8.21 -10.69 3.65
N ARG A 270 8.01 -10.26 2.40
CA ARG A 270 7.80 -11.16 1.27
C ARG A 270 9.11 -11.39 0.54
N ASP A 271 9.67 -12.55 0.72
CA ASP A 271 10.85 -13.02 0.01
C ASP A 271 10.52 -14.25 -0.85
N ARG A 272 11.51 -14.81 -1.53
CA ARG A 272 11.31 -15.96 -2.44
C ARG A 272 11.24 -17.30 -1.74
N SER A 273 11.42 -17.38 -0.42
CA SER A 273 11.54 -18.65 0.32
C SER A 273 10.21 -19.37 0.53
N GLU A 274 9.09 -18.64 0.50
CA GLU A 274 7.75 -19.21 0.69
C GLU A 274 6.74 -18.68 -0.33
N SER A 275 5.61 -19.36 -0.50
CA SER A 275 4.48 -18.88 -1.31
C SER A 275 3.63 -17.89 -0.50
N MET A 276 2.82 -17.04 -1.20
CA MET A 276 1.83 -16.19 -0.53
C MET A 276 0.86 -17.03 0.34
N GLN A 277 0.48 -18.22 -0.12
CA GLN A 277 -0.35 -19.13 0.66
C GLN A 277 0.29 -19.50 2.00
N ASN A 278 1.55 -19.94 1.98
CA ASN A 278 2.25 -20.33 3.21
C ASN A 278 2.48 -19.15 4.14
N LEU A 279 2.80 -17.98 3.58
CA LEU A 279 2.93 -16.74 4.33
C LEU A 279 1.64 -16.39 5.06
N LEU A 280 0.49 -16.44 4.40
CA LEU A 280 -0.81 -16.14 5.01
C LEU A 280 -1.21 -17.17 6.06
N ILE A 281 -0.96 -18.46 5.83
CA ILE A 281 -1.16 -19.51 6.85
C ILE A 281 -0.31 -19.21 8.09
N ARG A 282 0.98 -18.84 7.90
CA ARG A 282 1.87 -18.47 9.00
C ARG A 282 1.37 -17.26 9.79
N ILE A 283 0.84 -16.26 9.10
CA ILE A 283 0.24 -15.07 9.72
C ILE A 283 -0.99 -15.45 10.55
N GLU A 284 -1.88 -16.27 10.01
CA GLU A 284 -3.09 -16.71 10.70
C GLU A 284 -2.80 -17.54 11.96
N THR A 285 -1.71 -18.30 11.96
CA THR A 285 -1.33 -19.15 13.13
C THR A 285 -0.65 -18.35 14.25
N GLN A 286 -0.23 -17.11 14.02
CA GLN A 286 0.36 -16.22 15.05
C GLN A 286 -0.71 -15.41 15.80
N THR A 287 -1.95 -15.51 15.42
CA THR A 287 -3.11 -14.84 16.03
C THR A 287 -3.90 -15.83 16.87
#